data_09765b1b4983675b8d467ea6d2c9bcb9
#
_entry.id   09765b1b4983675b8d467ea6d2c9bcb9
#
_cell.length_a   1.000
_cell.length_b   1.000
_cell.length_c   1.000
_cell.angle_alpha   90.00
_cell.angle_beta   90.00
_cell.angle_gamma   90.00
#
_symmetry.space_group_name_H-M   'P 1'
#
loop_
_entity.id
_entity.type
_entity.pdbx_description
1 polymer ?
#
loop_
_entity_poly.entity_id
_entity_poly.type
_entity_poly.pdbx_seq_one_letter_code
_entity_poly.pdbx_strand_id
1 'polypeptide(L)'
;MTKQSILAFFLLLLVACHHTHQVPGTVPVYYSDDRSVSLLPTSAMTEQVDMPQRIEGKFTKTDGSTDSFEADSWVRANDSILSITLFTGFGTTLGEITYVRDSVHAESSVMDVAKFKTEYLIADFQVCFYPYESLRKNFEKAGFVFSEVRSGSGNADYIRTLSENGKTILTASKIGGEITLVNELRHYSYHITLGEGK
;
A
#
# COMPACT_ATOMS: atom_id res chain seq x y z
N MET A 1 -2.21 37.39 36.65
CA MET A 1 -1.97 36.67 35.39
C MET A 1 -2.62 37.45 34.29
N THR A 2 -1.83 38.02 33.41
CA THR A 2 -2.27 38.94 32.35
C THR A 2 -2.88 38.17 31.19
N LYS A 3 -3.90 38.74 30.54
CA LYS A 3 -4.58 38.12 29.35
C LYS A 3 -3.62 37.70 28.23
N GLN A 4 -2.43 38.29 28.18
CA GLN A 4 -1.37 37.92 27.20
C GLN A 4 -0.73 36.55 27.49
N SER A 5 -0.64 36.12 28.78
CA SER A 5 -0.09 34.80 29.12
C SER A 5 -0.99 33.63 28.74
N ILE A 6 -2.30 33.86 28.74
CA ILE A 6 -3.30 32.84 28.33
C ILE A 6 -3.31 32.64 26.83
N LEU A 7 -3.12 33.72 26.06
CA LEU A 7 -3.08 33.65 24.59
C LEU A 7 -1.83 32.92 24.09
N ALA A 8 -0.67 33.13 24.75
CA ALA A 8 0.57 32.43 24.41
C ALA A 8 0.50 30.92 24.72
N PHE A 9 -0.21 30.55 25.81
CA PHE A 9 -0.38 29.14 26.15
C PHE A 9 -1.34 28.41 25.18
N PHE A 10 -2.33 29.10 24.63
CA PHE A 10 -3.25 28.53 23.64
C PHE A 10 -2.60 28.38 22.25
N LEU A 11 -1.64 29.23 21.88
CA LEU A 11 -0.88 29.10 20.63
C LEU A 11 0.11 27.91 20.64
N LEU A 12 0.60 27.50 21.82
CA LEU A 12 1.52 26.37 21.97
C LEU A 12 0.83 24.99 21.84
N LEU A 13 -0.51 24.94 21.94
CA LEU A 13 -1.27 23.70 21.82
C LEU A 13 -1.63 23.32 20.36
N LEU A 14 -1.29 24.19 19.39
CA LEU A 14 -1.58 23.93 17.96
C LEU A 14 -0.40 23.32 17.17
N VAL A 15 0.68 22.95 17.84
CA VAL A 15 1.71 22.12 17.19
C VAL A 15 1.19 20.69 17.14
N ALA A 16 0.30 20.42 16.18
CA ALA A 16 -0.03 19.06 15.80
C ALA A 16 1.29 18.37 15.45
N CYS A 17 1.66 17.32 16.17
CA CYS A 17 2.81 16.49 15.82
C CYS A 17 2.54 15.91 14.45
N HIS A 18 3.15 16.48 13.41
CA HIS A 18 3.10 15.96 12.06
C HIS A 18 4.22 14.95 11.91
N HIS A 19 3.86 13.69 11.78
CA HIS A 19 4.82 12.61 11.57
C HIS A 19 5.03 12.44 10.07
N THR A 20 6.27 12.66 9.61
CA THR A 20 6.67 12.43 8.21
C THR A 20 7.74 11.35 8.15
N HIS A 21 7.69 10.52 7.14
CA HIS A 21 8.67 9.49 6.87
C HIS A 21 8.91 9.40 5.37
N GLN A 22 10.20 9.30 4.96
CA GLN A 22 10.59 9.15 3.56
C GLN A 22 11.48 7.93 3.41
N VAL A 23 11.15 7.08 2.44
CA VAL A 23 11.90 5.88 2.10
C VAL A 23 12.27 5.93 0.61
N PRO A 24 13.57 5.83 0.24
CA PRO A 24 13.96 5.72 -1.16
C PRO A 24 13.32 4.50 -1.83
N GLY A 25 12.89 4.60 -3.08
CA GLY A 25 12.31 3.50 -3.86
C GLY A 25 13.28 2.36 -4.18
N THR A 26 14.59 2.61 -3.96
CA THR A 26 15.63 1.58 -4.01
C THR A 26 15.70 0.73 -2.75
N VAL A 27 14.94 1.09 -1.69
CA VAL A 27 14.86 0.28 -0.48
C VAL A 27 14.28 -1.08 -0.86
N PRO A 28 14.96 -2.18 -0.49
CA PRO A 28 14.52 -3.50 -0.87
C PRO A 28 13.23 -3.90 -0.13
N VAL A 29 12.27 -4.42 -0.88
CA VAL A 29 11.07 -5.09 -0.36
C VAL A 29 11.36 -6.58 -0.35
N TYR A 30 11.46 -7.17 0.83
CA TYR A 30 11.81 -8.59 0.99
C TYR A 30 10.57 -9.47 0.87
N TYR A 31 10.61 -10.42 -0.06
CA TYR A 31 9.60 -11.44 -0.29
C TYR A 31 10.06 -12.84 0.14
N SER A 32 11.30 -12.96 0.63
CA SER A 32 11.82 -14.11 1.38
C SER A 32 12.87 -13.60 2.37
N ASP A 33 13.51 -14.49 3.11
CA ASP A 33 14.50 -14.10 4.12
C ASP A 33 15.74 -13.45 3.50
N ASP A 34 16.08 -13.82 2.26
CA ASP A 34 17.30 -13.42 1.58
C ASP A 34 17.08 -12.71 0.24
N ARG A 35 15.85 -12.66 -0.27
CA ARG A 35 15.53 -12.09 -1.58
C ARG A 35 14.56 -10.94 -1.51
N SER A 36 14.90 -9.90 -2.23
CA SER A 36 14.12 -8.68 -2.30
C SER A 36 13.99 -8.18 -3.74
N VAL A 37 13.03 -7.33 -3.96
CA VAL A 37 12.88 -6.53 -5.18
C VAL A 37 12.83 -5.05 -4.84
N SER A 38 13.26 -4.20 -5.76
CA SER A 38 12.99 -2.76 -5.67
C SER A 38 11.58 -2.47 -6.18
N LEU A 39 10.99 -1.38 -5.69
CA LEU A 39 9.74 -0.86 -6.24
C LEU A 39 9.93 -0.53 -7.72
N LEU A 40 8.92 -0.82 -8.54
CA LEU A 40 8.88 -0.34 -9.91
C LEU A 40 8.62 1.17 -9.93
N PRO A 41 9.22 1.93 -10.86
CA PRO A 41 8.94 3.36 -10.98
C PRO A 41 7.46 3.60 -11.33
N THR A 42 6.93 4.77 -10.98
CA THR A 42 5.55 5.14 -11.33
C THR A 42 5.30 5.09 -12.82
N SER A 43 6.32 5.41 -13.65
CA SER A 43 6.24 5.33 -15.12
C SER A 43 6.03 3.91 -15.68
N ALA A 44 6.17 2.88 -14.86
CA ALA A 44 5.81 1.52 -15.25
C ALA A 44 4.29 1.27 -15.23
N MET A 45 3.51 2.18 -14.65
CA MET A 45 2.05 2.11 -14.63
C MET A 45 1.49 2.55 -15.99
N THR A 46 0.60 1.75 -16.56
CA THR A 46 0.02 2.00 -17.90
C THR A 46 -1.43 2.49 -17.85
N GLU A 47 -2.09 2.30 -16.72
CA GLU A 47 -3.48 2.72 -16.51
C GLU A 47 -3.53 3.76 -15.38
N GLN A 48 -4.46 4.70 -15.50
CA GLN A 48 -4.70 5.66 -14.41
C GLN A 48 -5.69 5.07 -13.43
N VAL A 49 -5.43 5.29 -12.14
CA VAL A 49 -6.33 4.98 -11.03
C VAL A 49 -6.66 6.29 -10.32
N ASP A 50 -7.93 6.61 -10.19
CA ASP A 50 -8.41 7.76 -9.39
C ASP A 50 -9.78 7.36 -8.82
N MET A 51 -9.77 6.68 -7.66
CA MET A 51 -10.96 6.08 -7.11
C MET A 51 -10.93 5.96 -5.59
N PRO A 52 -12.12 6.00 -4.94
CA PRO A 52 -12.24 5.61 -3.54
C PRO A 52 -12.11 4.08 -3.41
N GLN A 53 -11.63 3.66 -2.26
CA GLN A 53 -11.50 2.25 -1.88
C GLN A 53 -11.88 2.10 -0.41
N ARG A 54 -12.44 0.93 -0.05
CA ARG A 54 -12.56 0.50 1.32
C ARG A 54 -11.61 -0.66 1.54
N ILE A 55 -10.79 -0.57 2.56
CA ILE A 55 -9.74 -1.56 2.86
C ILE A 55 -10.07 -2.20 4.20
N GLU A 56 -10.17 -3.52 4.20
CA GLU A 56 -10.22 -4.33 5.41
C GLU A 56 -8.93 -5.15 5.48
N GLY A 57 -8.15 -4.95 6.53
CA GLY A 57 -6.88 -5.63 6.73
C GLY A 57 -6.92 -6.57 7.92
N LYS A 58 -6.24 -7.71 7.81
CA LYS A 58 -6.00 -8.65 8.91
C LYS A 58 -4.53 -9.00 8.95
N PHE A 59 -3.97 -9.08 10.14
CA PHE A 59 -2.58 -9.50 10.33
C PHE A 59 -2.43 -10.31 11.61
N THR A 60 -1.58 -11.32 11.55
CA THR A 60 -1.26 -12.17 12.70
C THR A 60 0.01 -11.65 13.38
N LYS A 61 -0.08 -11.38 14.66
CA LYS A 61 1.06 -10.97 15.49
C LYS A 61 1.97 -12.16 15.79
N THR A 62 3.16 -11.85 16.31
CA THR A 62 4.14 -12.86 16.73
C THR A 62 3.67 -13.77 17.85
N ASP A 63 2.70 -13.33 18.66
CA ASP A 63 2.06 -14.13 19.71
C ASP A 63 0.92 -15.02 19.20
N GLY A 64 0.65 -15.00 17.88
CA GLY A 64 -0.43 -15.77 17.24
C GLY A 64 -1.80 -15.10 17.28
N SER A 65 -1.96 -13.96 17.97
CA SER A 65 -3.21 -13.20 17.95
C SER A 65 -3.41 -12.49 16.61
N THR A 66 -4.67 -12.29 16.21
CA THR A 66 -5.02 -11.58 14.98
C THR A 66 -5.60 -10.22 15.30
N ASP A 67 -5.06 -9.17 14.69
CA ASP A 67 -5.65 -7.84 14.65
C ASP A 67 -6.28 -7.58 13.29
N SER A 68 -7.24 -6.68 13.25
CA SER A 68 -7.86 -6.20 12.03
C SER A 68 -8.02 -4.69 12.06
N PHE A 69 -8.04 -4.09 10.89
CA PHE A 69 -8.37 -2.69 10.71
C PHE A 69 -9.27 -2.52 9.50
N GLU A 70 -9.95 -1.40 9.49
CA GLU A 70 -10.82 -0.97 8.40
C GLU A 70 -10.56 0.52 8.16
N ALA A 71 -10.42 0.91 6.90
CA ALA A 71 -10.23 2.29 6.52
C ALA A 71 -10.84 2.57 5.15
N ASP A 72 -11.40 3.75 5.00
CA ASP A 72 -11.69 4.30 3.68
C ASP A 72 -10.41 4.93 3.12
N SER A 73 -10.22 4.86 1.81
CA SER A 73 -9.06 5.46 1.16
C SER A 73 -9.45 6.09 -0.17
N TRP A 74 -8.64 7.06 -0.59
CA TRP A 74 -8.65 7.57 -1.95
C TRP A 74 -7.30 7.26 -2.58
N VAL A 75 -7.33 6.58 -3.70
CA VAL A 75 -6.11 6.24 -4.44
C VAL A 75 -6.07 7.03 -5.74
N ARG A 76 -4.94 7.71 -5.96
CA ARG A 76 -4.60 8.34 -7.23
C ARG A 76 -3.26 7.80 -7.70
N ALA A 77 -3.23 7.21 -8.88
CA ALA A 77 -2.02 6.68 -9.45
C ALA A 77 -1.96 6.89 -10.97
N ASN A 78 -0.80 7.29 -11.46
CA ASN A 78 -0.49 7.45 -12.87
C ASN A 78 1.03 7.25 -13.09
N ASP A 79 1.54 7.60 -14.26
CA ASP A 79 2.97 7.50 -14.62
C ASP A 79 3.91 8.40 -13.79
N SER A 80 3.37 9.34 -13.03
CA SER A 80 4.15 10.37 -12.32
C SER A 80 4.04 10.27 -10.80
N ILE A 81 2.90 9.79 -10.29
CA ILE A 81 2.60 9.74 -8.85
C ILE A 81 1.71 8.55 -8.52
N LEU A 82 1.95 7.96 -7.36
CA LEU A 82 0.98 7.15 -6.63
C LEU A 82 0.74 7.81 -5.28
N SER A 83 -0.51 8.14 -4.96
CA SER A 83 -0.95 8.67 -3.67
C SER A 83 -2.08 7.82 -3.11
N ILE A 84 -1.97 7.47 -1.83
CA ILE A 84 -2.97 6.75 -1.05
C ILE A 84 -3.28 7.59 0.18
N THR A 85 -4.46 8.20 0.22
CA THR A 85 -4.95 8.96 1.38
C THR A 85 -5.91 8.09 2.17
N LEU A 86 -5.64 7.91 3.45
CA LEU A 86 -6.46 7.10 4.36
C LEU A 86 -7.36 7.99 5.20
N PHE A 87 -8.60 7.55 5.41
CA PHE A 87 -9.62 8.26 6.17
C PHE A 87 -10.24 7.36 7.25
N THR A 88 -10.73 7.99 8.31
CA THR A 88 -11.68 7.34 9.22
C THR A 88 -13.04 7.22 8.55
N GLY A 89 -13.92 6.35 9.06
CA GLY A 89 -15.33 6.29 8.62
C GLY A 89 -16.11 7.61 8.78
N PHE A 90 -15.55 8.61 9.46
CA PHE A 90 -16.11 9.97 9.57
C PHE A 90 -15.46 10.98 8.62
N GLY A 91 -14.59 10.53 7.72
CA GLY A 91 -13.93 11.36 6.72
C GLY A 91 -12.72 12.17 7.22
N THR A 92 -12.25 11.93 8.45
CA THR A 92 -11.01 12.55 8.95
C THR A 92 -9.80 11.85 8.33
N THR A 93 -8.85 12.62 7.78
CA THR A 93 -7.61 12.07 7.24
C THR A 93 -6.77 11.45 8.35
N LEU A 94 -6.46 10.17 8.22
CA LEU A 94 -5.55 9.42 9.09
C LEU A 94 -4.09 9.62 8.67
N GLY A 95 -3.85 9.65 7.37
CA GLY A 95 -2.51 9.84 6.81
C GLY A 95 -2.53 9.76 5.29
N GLU A 96 -1.39 10.09 4.71
CA GLU A 96 -1.15 9.99 3.28
C GLU A 96 0.19 9.30 3.02
N ILE A 97 0.20 8.46 1.99
CA ILE A 97 1.41 7.80 1.46
C ILE A 97 1.51 8.19 0.00
N THR A 98 2.64 8.77 -0.39
CA THR A 98 2.93 9.11 -1.79
C THR A 98 4.20 8.43 -2.25
N TYR A 99 4.20 7.98 -3.50
CA TYR A 99 5.36 7.44 -4.19
C TYR A 99 5.63 8.29 -5.43
N VAL A 100 6.73 9.01 -5.42
CA VAL A 100 7.12 9.97 -6.46
C VAL A 100 8.63 9.91 -6.65
N ARG A 101 9.11 9.89 -7.90
CA ARG A 101 10.54 9.93 -8.23
C ARG A 101 11.36 8.90 -7.43
N ASP A 102 10.88 7.69 -7.37
CA ASP A 102 11.52 6.57 -6.67
C ASP A 102 11.71 6.79 -5.15
N SER A 103 10.84 7.58 -4.55
CA SER A 103 10.81 7.79 -3.09
C SER A 103 9.40 7.66 -2.55
N VAL A 104 9.27 6.92 -1.46
CA VAL A 104 8.04 6.81 -0.69
C VAL A 104 8.07 7.87 0.40
N HIS A 105 7.05 8.70 0.45
CA HIS A 105 6.80 9.68 1.50
C HIS A 105 5.54 9.28 2.24
N ALA A 106 5.58 9.32 3.55
CA ALA A 106 4.40 9.09 4.37
C ALA A 106 4.28 10.15 5.44
N GLU A 107 3.05 10.59 5.68
CA GLU A 107 2.73 11.58 6.69
C GLU A 107 1.43 11.24 7.41
N SER A 108 1.38 11.53 8.69
CA SER A 108 0.17 11.39 9.51
C SER A 108 0.23 12.31 10.72
N SER A 109 -0.92 12.85 11.10
CA SER A 109 -1.08 13.60 12.36
C SER A 109 -1.50 12.72 13.55
N VAL A 110 -1.86 11.46 13.29
CA VAL A 110 -2.46 10.56 14.31
C VAL A 110 -1.66 9.27 14.50
N MET A 111 -0.80 8.89 13.54
CA MET A 111 -0.03 7.65 13.56
C MET A 111 1.46 7.94 13.42
N ASP A 112 2.29 7.16 14.10
CA ASP A 112 3.74 7.17 13.89
C ASP A 112 4.07 6.37 12.62
N VAL A 113 4.12 7.08 11.49
CA VAL A 113 4.34 6.46 10.17
C VAL A 113 5.71 5.79 10.02
N ALA A 114 6.70 6.15 10.84
CA ALA A 114 8.01 5.50 10.84
C ALA A 114 7.97 4.04 11.33
N LYS A 115 6.91 3.65 12.03
CA LYS A 115 6.68 2.27 12.45
C LYS A 115 6.05 1.40 11.36
N PHE A 116 5.51 2.01 10.29
CA PHE A 116 4.93 1.29 9.17
C PHE A 116 5.96 1.14 8.06
N LYS A 117 6.06 -0.05 7.53
CA LYS A 117 6.88 -0.32 6.35
C LYS A 117 6.11 0.11 5.10
N THR A 118 6.05 1.43 4.86
CA THR A 118 5.25 2.04 3.80
C THR A 118 5.64 1.58 2.40
N GLU A 119 6.91 1.19 2.21
CA GLU A 119 7.41 0.58 0.98
C GLU A 119 6.70 -0.73 0.65
N TYR A 120 6.26 -1.50 1.66
CA TYR A 120 5.48 -2.73 1.43
C TYR A 120 4.06 -2.43 0.98
N LEU A 121 3.43 -1.37 1.49
CA LEU A 121 2.10 -0.95 1.02
C LEU A 121 2.13 -0.52 -0.45
N ILE A 122 3.20 0.19 -0.86
CA ILE A 122 3.40 0.53 -2.26
C ILE A 122 3.65 -0.73 -3.10
N ALA A 123 4.45 -1.67 -2.61
CA ALA A 123 4.71 -2.93 -3.31
C ALA A 123 3.43 -3.77 -3.49
N ASP A 124 2.59 -3.86 -2.46
CA ASP A 124 1.30 -4.54 -2.52
C ASP A 124 0.36 -3.87 -3.53
N PHE A 125 0.31 -2.53 -3.54
CA PHE A 125 -0.41 -1.78 -4.56
C PHE A 125 0.12 -2.11 -5.97
N GLN A 126 1.44 -2.14 -6.16
CA GLN A 126 2.04 -2.49 -7.45
C GLN A 126 1.64 -3.90 -7.89
N VAL A 127 1.66 -4.88 -6.99
CA VAL A 127 1.22 -6.25 -7.30
C VAL A 127 -0.24 -6.28 -7.77
N CYS A 128 -1.10 -5.42 -7.21
CA CYS A 128 -2.51 -5.36 -7.60
C CYS A 128 -2.75 -4.61 -8.92
N PHE A 129 -2.04 -3.51 -9.18
CA PHE A 129 -2.44 -2.57 -10.24
C PHE A 129 -1.44 -2.42 -11.38
N TYR A 130 -0.18 -2.78 -11.19
CA TYR A 130 0.83 -2.62 -12.25
C TYR A 130 0.72 -3.71 -13.32
N PRO A 131 1.24 -3.44 -14.55
CA PRO A 131 1.23 -4.41 -15.63
C PRO A 131 1.96 -5.70 -15.25
N TYR A 132 1.33 -6.84 -15.56
CA TYR A 132 1.87 -8.16 -15.26
C TYR A 132 3.31 -8.35 -15.77
N GLU A 133 3.60 -7.97 -17.01
CA GLU A 133 4.92 -8.15 -17.60
C GLU A 133 6.04 -7.36 -16.90
N SER A 134 5.72 -6.16 -16.38
CA SER A 134 6.68 -5.36 -15.61
C SER A 134 6.98 -6.00 -14.26
N LEU A 135 5.94 -6.47 -13.57
CA LEU A 135 6.08 -7.20 -12.31
C LEU A 135 6.83 -8.52 -12.49
N ARG A 136 6.44 -9.31 -13.50
CA ARG A 136 7.07 -10.59 -13.80
C ARG A 136 8.57 -10.43 -13.98
N LYS A 137 9.01 -9.50 -14.84
CA LYS A 137 10.42 -9.23 -15.09
C LYS A 137 11.17 -8.82 -13.81
N ASN A 138 10.52 -7.99 -12.95
CA ASN A 138 11.12 -7.53 -11.71
C ASN A 138 11.31 -8.69 -10.71
N PHE A 139 10.30 -9.53 -10.54
CA PHE A 139 10.35 -10.69 -9.65
C PHE A 139 11.30 -11.79 -10.16
N GLU A 140 11.24 -12.12 -11.46
CA GLU A 140 12.13 -13.13 -12.06
C GLU A 140 13.61 -12.76 -11.95
N LYS A 141 13.95 -11.46 -12.09
CA LYS A 141 15.30 -10.95 -11.88
C LYS A 141 15.83 -11.24 -10.47
N ALA A 142 14.93 -11.28 -9.48
CA ALA A 142 15.26 -11.62 -8.09
C ALA A 142 15.14 -13.12 -7.80
N GLY A 143 14.81 -13.96 -8.79
CA GLY A 143 14.72 -15.41 -8.66
C GLY A 143 13.39 -15.94 -8.14
N PHE A 144 12.33 -15.12 -8.17
CA PHE A 144 10.97 -15.57 -7.89
C PHE A 144 10.24 -16.01 -9.16
N VAL A 145 9.20 -16.80 -8.99
CA VAL A 145 8.23 -17.11 -10.05
C VAL A 145 6.98 -16.28 -9.82
N PHE A 146 6.62 -15.45 -10.81
CA PHE A 146 5.42 -14.64 -10.78
C PHE A 146 4.52 -15.05 -11.93
N SER A 147 3.27 -15.40 -11.63
CA SER A 147 2.28 -15.86 -12.61
C SER A 147 0.98 -15.10 -12.51
N GLU A 148 0.25 -15.02 -13.63
CA GLU A 148 -1.08 -14.44 -13.69
C GLU A 148 -1.99 -15.39 -14.49
N VAL A 149 -3.17 -15.66 -13.93
CA VAL A 149 -4.28 -16.32 -14.62
C VAL A 149 -5.41 -15.31 -14.74
N ARG A 150 -5.90 -15.09 -15.96
CA ARG A 150 -7.05 -14.23 -16.24
C ARG A 150 -8.29 -15.07 -16.45
N SER A 151 -9.42 -14.62 -15.89
CA SER A 151 -10.72 -15.27 -16.06
C SER A 151 -11.69 -14.32 -16.78
N GLY A 152 -12.50 -14.88 -17.70
CA GLY A 152 -13.55 -14.15 -18.41
C GLY A 152 -13.15 -13.50 -19.72
N SER A 153 -14.16 -13.03 -20.45
CA SER A 153 -14.02 -12.38 -21.77
C SER A 153 -13.54 -10.92 -21.71
N GLY A 154 -13.43 -10.34 -20.53
CA GLY A 154 -13.01 -8.96 -20.35
C GLY A 154 -11.79 -8.89 -19.44
N ASN A 155 -10.63 -9.03 -19.82
CA ASN A 155 -9.29 -8.82 -19.18
C ASN A 155 -9.20 -8.16 -17.78
N ALA A 156 -10.32 -7.89 -17.11
CA ALA A 156 -10.39 -7.16 -15.85
C ALA A 156 -10.08 -8.02 -14.63
N ASP A 157 -10.50 -9.31 -14.67
CA ASP A 157 -10.34 -10.23 -13.54
C ASP A 157 -9.07 -11.06 -13.69
N TYR A 158 -8.32 -11.18 -12.60
CA TYR A 158 -7.07 -11.93 -12.57
C TYR A 158 -6.83 -12.59 -11.20
N ILE A 159 -5.99 -13.61 -11.22
CA ILE A 159 -5.31 -14.14 -10.03
C ILE A 159 -3.81 -14.12 -10.32
N ARG A 160 -3.06 -13.43 -9.46
CA ARG A 160 -1.61 -13.32 -9.48
C ARG A 160 -1.00 -14.10 -8.33
N THR A 161 0.06 -14.82 -8.59
CA THR A 161 0.75 -15.61 -7.58
C THR A 161 2.24 -15.37 -7.66
N LEU A 162 2.85 -15.03 -6.52
CA LEU A 162 4.28 -14.98 -6.32
C LEU A 162 4.71 -16.23 -5.55
N SER A 163 5.72 -16.93 -6.05
CA SER A 163 6.23 -18.14 -5.40
C SER A 163 7.76 -18.23 -5.48
N GLU A 164 8.32 -18.98 -4.54
CA GLU A 164 9.73 -19.33 -4.47
C GLU A 164 9.86 -20.81 -4.14
N ASN A 165 10.69 -21.54 -4.89
CA ASN A 165 10.92 -22.98 -4.70
C ASN A 165 9.60 -23.81 -4.64
N GLY A 166 8.58 -23.41 -5.42
CA GLY A 166 7.27 -24.06 -5.45
C GLY A 166 6.35 -23.71 -4.28
N LYS A 167 6.78 -22.87 -3.34
CA LYS A 167 5.94 -22.40 -2.22
C LYS A 167 5.36 -21.03 -2.56
N THR A 168 4.05 -20.88 -2.42
CA THR A 168 3.37 -19.60 -2.56
C THR A 168 3.75 -18.66 -1.42
N ILE A 169 4.13 -17.42 -1.77
CA ILE A 169 4.49 -16.34 -0.86
C ILE A 169 3.33 -15.34 -0.77
N LEU A 170 2.77 -14.96 -1.94
CA LEU A 170 1.72 -13.98 -2.04
C LEU A 170 0.76 -14.34 -3.15
N THR A 171 -0.51 -14.11 -2.90
CA THR A 171 -1.59 -14.20 -3.90
C THR A 171 -2.37 -12.90 -3.92
N ALA A 172 -2.61 -12.36 -5.11
CA ALA A 172 -3.50 -11.22 -5.31
C ALA A 172 -4.56 -11.59 -6.36
N SER A 173 -5.83 -11.42 -6.04
CA SER A 173 -6.94 -11.61 -6.99
C SER A 173 -7.75 -10.33 -7.12
N LYS A 174 -8.19 -10.04 -8.35
CA LYS A 174 -9.17 -9.00 -8.65
C LYS A 174 -10.34 -9.67 -9.36
N ILE A 175 -11.52 -9.59 -8.77
CA ILE A 175 -12.73 -10.23 -9.29
C ILE A 175 -13.91 -9.31 -9.01
N GLY A 176 -14.62 -8.87 -10.07
CA GLY A 176 -15.87 -8.14 -9.93
C GLY A 176 -15.76 -6.80 -9.18
N GLY A 177 -14.61 -6.12 -9.22
CA GLY A 177 -14.39 -4.86 -8.49
C GLY A 177 -13.87 -5.05 -7.07
N GLU A 178 -13.59 -6.27 -6.64
CA GLU A 178 -12.97 -6.58 -5.35
C GLU A 178 -11.56 -7.10 -5.55
N ILE A 179 -10.65 -6.70 -4.67
CA ILE A 179 -9.28 -7.20 -4.63
C ILE A 179 -9.08 -7.92 -3.30
N THR A 180 -8.54 -9.12 -3.36
CA THR A 180 -8.03 -9.83 -2.19
C THR A 180 -6.54 -10.06 -2.37
N LEU A 181 -5.74 -9.63 -1.39
CA LEU A 181 -4.32 -9.90 -1.32
C LEU A 181 -4.03 -10.69 -0.04
N VAL A 182 -3.30 -11.79 -0.18
CA VAL A 182 -2.86 -12.63 0.95
C VAL A 182 -1.35 -12.78 0.87
N ASN A 183 -0.65 -12.37 1.92
CA ASN A 183 0.78 -12.56 2.08
C ASN A 183 1.03 -13.65 3.13
N GLU A 184 1.34 -14.85 2.63
CA GLU A 184 1.56 -16.03 3.47
C GLU A 184 2.86 -15.94 4.30
N LEU A 185 3.88 -15.28 3.75
CA LEU A 185 5.16 -15.11 4.44
C LEU A 185 5.06 -14.17 5.65
N ARG A 186 4.26 -13.12 5.51
CA ARG A 186 4.14 -12.07 6.52
C ARG A 186 2.85 -12.14 7.32
N HIS A 187 2.02 -13.14 7.03
CA HIS A 187 0.76 -13.44 7.74
C HIS A 187 -0.21 -12.25 7.80
N TYR A 188 -0.40 -11.57 6.67
CA TYR A 188 -1.44 -10.55 6.54
C TYR A 188 -2.28 -10.74 5.27
N SER A 189 -3.45 -10.16 5.30
CA SER A 189 -4.33 -10.10 4.13
C SER A 189 -5.06 -8.77 4.06
N TYR A 190 -5.39 -8.35 2.82
CA TYR A 190 -6.27 -7.22 2.54
C TYR A 190 -7.45 -7.69 1.72
N HIS A 191 -8.61 -7.16 2.05
CA HIS A 191 -9.79 -7.16 1.19
C HIS A 191 -10.11 -5.71 0.85
N ILE A 192 -10.16 -5.40 -0.44
CA ILE A 192 -10.30 -4.04 -0.96
C ILE A 192 -11.51 -4.01 -1.89
N THR A 193 -12.51 -3.23 -1.52
CA THR A 193 -13.66 -2.92 -2.38
C THR A 193 -13.35 -1.65 -3.16
N LEU A 194 -13.38 -1.74 -4.49
CA LEU A 194 -13.15 -0.61 -5.38
C LEU A 194 -14.45 0.17 -5.55
N GLY A 195 -14.40 1.48 -5.32
CA GLY A 195 -15.50 2.37 -5.66
C GLY A 195 -15.50 2.77 -7.13
N GLU A 196 -16.53 3.48 -7.56
CA GLU A 196 -16.58 4.03 -8.91
C GLU A 196 -15.54 5.14 -9.06
N GLY A 197 -14.65 4.98 -10.04
CA GLY A 197 -13.65 5.99 -10.41
C GLY A 197 -14.28 7.17 -11.16
N LYS A 198 -13.56 8.27 -11.19
CA LYS A 198 -13.89 9.45 -12.01
C LYS A 198 -13.26 9.36 -13.37
#